data_fe0877e286e1de254455756b32638dce
#
_entry.id   fe0877e286e1de254455756b32638dce
#
_cell.length_a   1.000
_cell.length_b   1.000
_cell.length_c   1.000
_cell.angle_alpha   90.00
_cell.angle_beta   90.00
_cell.angle_gamma   90.00
#
_symmetry.space_group_name_H-M   'P 1'
#
loop_
_entity.id
_entity.type
_entity.pdbx_description
1 polymer ?
#
loop_
_entity_poly.entity_id
_entity_poly.type
_entity_poly.pdbx_seq_one_letter_code
_entity_poly.pdbx_strand_id
1 'polypeptide(L)'
;MAWHSQTWTFFQGEWHEGNPGIMGPRTHAAWLGSSVFDGGRVFDGLMPDIDRHAARVNRSAETLGLNPTMTAEAIIALAREGVKKFSPGTAIYVKPMYWGEADGPSTIMADPDSTQFCLCLFEAAMPPAMGGLSVTKGLYRRPSLETMPTDSKAGCLYPNNARI
;
A
#
# COMPACT_ATOMS: atom_id res chain seq x y z
N MET A 1 9.27 7.09 -22.11
CA MET A 1 8.15 7.85 -21.52
C MET A 1 8.05 7.47 -20.06
N ALA A 2 8.12 8.42 -19.14
CA ALA A 2 7.85 8.12 -17.74
C ALA A 2 6.34 7.86 -17.59
N TRP A 3 5.98 6.65 -17.22
CA TRP A 3 4.57 6.24 -17.01
C TRP A 3 4.00 6.76 -15.69
N HIS A 4 4.88 7.30 -14.82
CA HIS A 4 4.54 7.69 -13.46
C HIS A 4 5.01 9.13 -13.19
N SER A 5 4.31 9.82 -12.30
CA SER A 5 4.77 11.08 -11.70
C SER A 5 6.07 10.88 -10.93
N GLN A 6 6.70 11.96 -10.47
CA GLN A 6 7.88 11.85 -9.62
C GLN A 6 7.62 10.85 -8.50
N THR A 7 8.48 9.83 -8.40
CA THR A 7 8.30 8.69 -7.50
C THR A 7 9.62 8.35 -6.82
N TRP A 8 9.56 7.99 -5.56
CA TRP A 8 10.66 7.41 -4.79
C TRP A 8 10.17 6.16 -4.07
N THR A 9 10.91 5.07 -4.19
CA THR A 9 10.57 3.79 -3.56
C THR A 9 11.71 3.34 -2.66
N PHE A 10 11.41 3.17 -1.37
CA PHE A 10 12.32 2.51 -0.42
C PHE A 10 12.08 1.01 -0.49
N PHE A 11 13.14 0.26 -0.75
CA PHE A 11 13.11 -1.19 -0.82
C PHE A 11 14.50 -1.75 -0.47
N GLN A 12 14.55 -2.83 0.28
CA GLN A 12 15.79 -3.50 0.72
C GLN A 12 16.83 -2.56 1.36
N GLY A 13 16.37 -1.61 2.16
CA GLY A 13 17.25 -0.69 2.90
C GLY A 13 17.67 0.56 2.13
N GLU A 14 17.28 0.71 0.87
CA GLU A 14 17.71 1.80 0.00
C GLU A 14 16.54 2.54 -0.67
N TRP A 15 16.76 3.80 -1.00
CA TRP A 15 15.85 4.61 -1.80
C TRP A 15 16.21 4.52 -3.29
N HIS A 16 15.23 4.10 -4.09
CA HIS A 16 15.30 4.06 -5.54
C HIS A 16 14.43 5.17 -6.14
N GLU A 17 14.95 5.91 -7.11
CA GLU A 17 14.14 6.82 -7.91
C GLU A 17 13.25 6.04 -8.86
N GLY A 18 11.97 6.40 -8.92
CA GLY A 18 10.98 5.76 -9.79
C GLY A 18 10.30 4.54 -9.18
N ASN A 19 9.83 3.68 -10.06
CA ASN A 19 9.09 2.45 -9.74
C ASN A 19 9.91 1.22 -10.11
N PRO A 20 10.79 0.74 -9.22
CA PRO A 20 11.64 -0.44 -9.46
C PRO A 20 10.79 -1.71 -9.57
N GLY A 21 11.30 -2.71 -10.29
CA GLY A 21 10.73 -4.05 -10.32
C GLY A 21 11.02 -4.79 -9.02
N ILE A 22 10.03 -4.88 -8.14
CA ILE A 22 10.17 -5.48 -6.79
C ILE A 22 9.49 -6.83 -6.65
N MET A 23 8.75 -7.28 -7.65
CA MET A 23 8.06 -8.57 -7.66
C MET A 23 8.32 -9.29 -8.98
N GLY A 24 8.55 -10.60 -8.90
CA GLY A 24 8.69 -11.48 -10.05
C GLY A 24 7.48 -12.39 -10.24
N PRO A 25 7.41 -13.16 -11.33
CA PRO A 25 6.28 -14.05 -11.60
C PRO A 25 6.16 -15.20 -10.58
N ARG A 26 7.21 -15.48 -9.80
CA ARG A 26 7.22 -16.47 -8.72
C ARG A 26 6.91 -15.88 -7.35
N THR A 27 6.88 -14.54 -7.21
CA THR A 27 6.48 -13.89 -5.95
C THR A 27 5.04 -14.29 -5.62
N HIS A 28 4.81 -14.86 -4.43
CA HIS A 28 3.49 -15.36 -4.01
C HIS A 28 2.39 -14.30 -4.17
N ALA A 29 2.68 -13.05 -3.82
CA ALA A 29 1.75 -11.95 -3.98
C ALA A 29 1.37 -11.66 -5.44
N ALA A 30 2.26 -11.95 -6.40
CA ALA A 30 2.02 -11.65 -7.81
C ALA A 30 0.96 -12.55 -8.43
N TRP A 31 0.80 -13.78 -7.94
CA TRP A 31 -0.15 -14.74 -8.49
C TRP A 31 -1.28 -15.15 -7.54
N LEU A 32 -1.07 -15.07 -6.22
CA LEU A 32 -2.10 -15.40 -5.22
C LEU A 32 -2.58 -14.19 -4.39
N GLY A 33 -2.06 -12.98 -4.65
CA GLY A 33 -2.61 -11.74 -4.11
C GLY A 33 -2.31 -11.49 -2.63
N SER A 34 -1.28 -12.12 -2.06
CA SER A 34 -0.87 -11.96 -0.66
C SER A 34 -0.17 -10.61 -0.43
N SER A 35 -0.86 -9.52 -0.67
CA SER A 35 -0.32 -8.17 -0.45
C SER A 35 -1.31 -7.25 0.26
N VAL A 36 -0.79 -6.40 1.11
CA VAL A 36 -1.52 -5.32 1.77
C VAL A 36 -0.83 -3.99 1.54
N PHE A 37 -1.59 -2.91 1.61
CA PHE A 37 -1.04 -1.57 1.52
C PHE A 37 -1.87 -0.59 2.33
N ASP A 38 -1.32 0.58 2.56
CA ASP A 38 -2.07 1.70 3.07
C ASP A 38 -1.81 2.97 2.25
N GLY A 39 -2.55 4.03 2.48
CA GLY A 39 -2.41 5.26 1.73
C GLY A 39 -2.59 6.48 2.60
N GLY A 40 -1.48 7.13 2.94
CA GLY A 40 -1.44 8.45 3.53
C GLY A 40 -1.21 9.54 2.48
N ARG A 41 -1.33 10.79 2.90
CA ARG A 41 -1.11 11.96 2.05
C ARG A 41 -0.17 12.94 2.73
N VAL A 42 0.61 13.64 1.91
CA VAL A 42 1.33 14.86 2.32
C VAL A 42 0.82 16.01 1.49
N PHE A 43 0.45 17.09 2.13
CA PHE A 43 0.13 18.37 1.50
C PHE A 43 0.43 19.50 2.48
N ASP A 44 0.93 20.61 1.95
CA ASP A 44 1.38 21.77 2.75
C ASP A 44 2.36 21.39 3.88
N GLY A 45 3.20 20.35 3.63
CA GLY A 45 4.18 19.84 4.60
C GLY A 45 3.59 19.01 5.76
N LEU A 46 2.29 18.80 5.77
CA LEU A 46 1.58 18.02 6.79
C LEU A 46 1.32 16.59 6.31
N MET A 47 1.38 15.64 7.22
CA MET A 47 1.02 14.22 7.02
C MET A 47 -0.12 13.83 7.98
N PRO A 48 -1.37 14.12 7.66
CA PRO A 48 -2.49 13.78 8.54
C PRO A 48 -2.59 12.28 8.78
N ASP A 49 -2.86 11.90 10.02
CA ASP A 49 -3.13 10.51 10.46
C ASP A 49 -2.08 9.47 10.01
N ILE A 50 -0.85 9.89 9.74
CA ILE A 50 0.21 8.97 9.27
C ILE A 50 0.49 7.84 10.28
N ASP A 51 0.33 8.10 11.57
CA ASP A 51 0.40 7.13 12.66
C ASP A 51 -0.67 6.03 12.51
N ARG A 52 -1.90 6.42 12.20
CA ARG A 52 -3.01 5.49 11.97
C ARG A 52 -2.81 4.68 10.69
N HIS A 53 -2.28 5.29 9.63
CA HIS A 53 -1.95 4.61 8.38
C HIS A 53 -0.85 3.57 8.58
N ALA A 54 0.23 3.93 9.27
CA ALA A 54 1.34 3.03 9.58
C ALA A 54 0.88 1.86 10.49
N ALA A 55 0.10 2.13 11.53
CA ALA A 55 -0.45 1.09 12.38
C ALA A 55 -1.43 0.17 11.62
N ARG A 56 -2.24 0.72 10.69
CA ARG A 56 -3.21 -0.07 9.94
C ARG A 56 -2.56 -0.98 8.92
N VAL A 57 -1.48 -0.58 8.24
CA VAL A 57 -0.79 -1.47 7.30
C VAL A 57 -0.22 -2.70 8.02
N ASN A 58 0.32 -2.52 9.25
CA ASN A 58 0.81 -3.62 10.06
C ASN A 58 -0.32 -4.58 10.44
N ARG A 59 -1.43 -4.06 10.99
CA ARG A 59 -2.61 -4.91 11.29
C ARG A 59 -3.16 -5.62 10.05
N SER A 60 -3.17 -4.94 8.90
CA SER A 60 -3.60 -5.57 7.65
C SER A 60 -2.69 -6.71 7.22
N ALA A 61 -1.38 -6.58 7.43
CA ALA A 61 -0.42 -7.65 7.17
C ALA A 61 -0.66 -8.86 8.08
N GLU A 62 -0.78 -8.63 9.39
CA GLU A 62 -1.10 -9.68 10.37
C GLU A 62 -2.42 -10.39 10.04
N THR A 63 -3.47 -9.65 9.69
CA THR A 63 -4.78 -10.21 9.28
C THR A 63 -4.66 -11.09 8.03
N LEU A 64 -3.74 -10.78 7.13
CA LEU A 64 -3.49 -11.58 5.92
C LEU A 64 -2.45 -12.71 6.14
N GLY A 65 -2.00 -12.92 7.39
CA GLY A 65 -1.04 -13.96 7.74
C GLY A 65 0.41 -13.62 7.36
N LEU A 66 0.73 -12.35 7.22
CA LEU A 66 2.09 -11.85 6.97
C LEU A 66 2.72 -11.34 8.28
N ASN A 67 4.06 -11.39 8.38
CA ASN A 67 4.81 -10.86 9.50
C ASN A 67 5.32 -9.44 9.18
N PRO A 68 4.76 -8.36 9.76
CA PRO A 68 5.27 -7.00 9.53
C PRO A 68 6.75 -6.88 9.92
N THR A 69 7.58 -6.42 9.00
CA THR A 69 9.03 -6.27 9.20
C THR A 69 9.43 -4.89 9.72
N MET A 70 8.49 -3.94 9.83
CA MET A 70 8.72 -2.58 10.27
C MET A 70 7.73 -2.19 11.37
N THR A 71 8.19 -1.46 12.40
CA THR A 71 7.26 -0.84 13.35
C THR A 71 6.55 0.36 12.74
N ALA A 72 5.42 0.77 13.30
CA ALA A 72 4.70 1.95 12.82
C ALA A 72 5.57 3.21 12.90
N GLU A 73 6.36 3.36 13.96
CA GLU A 73 7.28 4.48 14.16
C GLU A 73 8.39 4.51 13.10
N ALA A 74 8.92 3.33 12.73
CA ALA A 74 9.93 3.22 11.67
C ALA A 74 9.34 3.60 10.30
N ILE A 75 8.12 3.19 9.99
CA ILE A 75 7.42 3.59 8.77
C ILE A 75 7.21 5.12 8.73
N ILE A 76 6.81 5.73 9.83
CA ILE A 76 6.62 7.19 9.94
C ILE A 76 7.95 7.92 9.73
N ALA A 77 9.02 7.46 10.38
CA ALA A 77 10.35 8.06 10.23
C ALA A 77 10.82 7.99 8.77
N LEU A 78 10.64 6.83 8.14
CA LEU A 78 10.99 6.61 6.74
C LEU A 78 10.14 7.49 5.80
N ALA A 79 8.85 7.65 6.06
CA ALA A 79 7.99 8.55 5.29
C ALA A 79 8.47 10.00 5.37
N ARG A 80 8.84 10.47 6.57
CA ARG A 80 9.41 11.82 6.77
C ARG A 80 10.75 12.01 6.05
N GLU A 81 11.57 10.98 5.98
CA GLU A 81 12.82 11.01 5.20
C GLU A 81 12.52 11.11 3.70
N GLY A 82 11.66 10.24 3.19
CA GLY A 82 11.32 10.19 1.76
C GLY A 82 10.67 11.46 1.24
N VAL A 83 9.83 12.13 2.05
CA VAL A 83 9.21 13.42 1.68
C VAL A 83 10.25 14.50 1.34
N LYS A 84 11.42 14.48 1.98
CA LYS A 84 12.51 15.45 1.71
C LYS A 84 13.12 15.30 0.31
N LYS A 85 12.80 14.22 -0.41
CA LYS A 85 13.26 13.98 -1.79
C LYS A 85 12.41 14.70 -2.84
N PHE A 86 11.31 15.33 -2.42
CA PHE A 86 10.41 16.10 -3.26
C PHE A 86 10.58 17.61 -3.02
N SER A 87 10.18 18.40 -4.01
CA SER A 87 10.17 19.84 -3.86
C SER A 87 9.19 20.28 -2.76
N PRO A 88 9.50 21.34 -2.00
CA PRO A 88 8.57 21.89 -1.01
C PRO A 88 7.19 22.18 -1.62
N GLY A 89 6.13 21.84 -0.92
CA GLY A 89 4.73 22.06 -1.37
C GLY A 89 4.19 20.98 -2.32
N THR A 90 5.01 20.00 -2.73
CA THR A 90 4.50 18.88 -3.54
C THR A 90 3.46 18.07 -2.75
N ALA A 91 2.30 17.86 -3.35
CA ALA A 91 1.31 16.93 -2.81
C ALA A 91 1.75 15.49 -3.11
N ILE A 92 1.93 14.68 -2.07
CA ILE A 92 2.53 13.34 -2.18
C ILE A 92 1.55 12.30 -1.65
N TYR A 93 1.47 11.15 -2.32
CA TYR A 93 0.85 9.96 -1.80
C TYR A 93 1.91 9.08 -1.14
N VAL A 94 1.66 8.64 0.08
CA VAL A 94 2.53 7.79 0.90
C VAL A 94 1.93 6.41 0.96
N LYS A 95 2.60 5.42 0.34
CA LYS A 95 2.08 4.06 0.19
C LYS A 95 3.03 3.02 0.80
N PRO A 96 2.90 2.69 2.08
CA PRO A 96 3.55 1.50 2.66
C PRO A 96 2.85 0.25 2.15
N MET A 97 3.63 -0.80 1.86
CA MET A 97 3.15 -2.09 1.37
C MET A 97 3.92 -3.23 2.02
N TYR A 98 3.20 -4.32 2.29
CA TYR A 98 3.78 -5.63 2.60
C TYR A 98 3.28 -6.68 1.62
N TRP A 99 4.09 -7.69 1.37
CA TRP A 99 3.69 -8.85 0.58
C TRP A 99 4.47 -10.10 0.99
N GLY A 100 3.84 -11.27 0.74
CA GLY A 100 4.50 -12.56 0.84
C GLY A 100 5.34 -12.81 -0.41
N GLU A 101 6.63 -13.10 -0.23
CA GLU A 101 7.56 -13.39 -1.33
C GLU A 101 7.50 -14.86 -1.72
N ALA A 102 7.59 -15.77 -0.76
CA ALA A 102 7.62 -17.21 -0.98
C ALA A 102 6.32 -17.92 -0.58
N ASP A 103 6.14 -19.11 -1.14
CA ASP A 103 5.06 -20.01 -0.78
C ASP A 103 5.31 -20.61 0.61
N GLY A 104 4.27 -20.69 1.43
CA GLY A 104 4.24 -21.49 2.64
C GLY A 104 4.02 -23.00 2.35
N PRO A 105 3.95 -23.84 3.39
CA PRO A 105 3.81 -25.29 3.22
C PRO A 105 2.62 -25.75 2.40
N SER A 106 1.54 -24.98 2.37
CA SER A 106 0.32 -25.29 1.61
C SER A 106 0.29 -24.69 0.21
N THR A 107 1.28 -23.91 -0.17
CA THR A 107 1.35 -23.10 -1.40
C THR A 107 0.26 -22.02 -1.51
N ILE A 108 -0.91 -22.24 -0.95
CA ILE A 108 -2.05 -21.28 -0.94
C ILE A 108 -1.77 -20.08 -0.03
N MET A 109 -1.11 -20.33 1.09
CA MET A 109 -0.69 -19.28 2.02
C MET A 109 0.77 -18.91 1.77
N ALA A 110 1.07 -17.64 1.81
CA ALA A 110 2.46 -17.19 1.81
C ALA A 110 3.19 -17.70 3.06
N ASP A 111 4.50 -17.90 2.94
CA ASP A 111 5.38 -18.06 4.09
C ASP A 111 5.46 -16.71 4.83
N PRO A 112 4.98 -16.60 6.09
CA PRO A 112 5.03 -15.35 6.84
C PRO A 112 6.45 -14.80 7.02
N ASP A 113 7.45 -15.67 7.11
CA ASP A 113 8.84 -15.28 7.29
C ASP A 113 9.48 -14.73 5.99
N SER A 114 8.80 -14.92 4.85
CA SER A 114 9.19 -14.34 3.57
C SER A 114 8.64 -12.93 3.35
N THR A 115 7.97 -12.33 4.35
CA THR A 115 7.33 -11.02 4.21
C THR A 115 8.33 -9.94 3.83
N GLN A 116 8.03 -9.25 2.73
CA GLN A 116 8.80 -8.10 2.24
C GLN A 116 8.03 -6.80 2.50
N PHE A 117 8.79 -5.71 2.53
CA PHE A 117 8.27 -4.36 2.72
C PHE A 117 8.80 -3.40 1.67
N CYS A 118 7.97 -2.47 1.23
CA CYS A 118 8.42 -1.25 0.58
C CYS A 118 7.58 -0.03 1.02
N LEU A 119 8.18 1.15 0.88
CA LEU A 119 7.48 2.42 1.01
C LEU A 119 7.61 3.19 -0.29
N CYS A 120 6.51 3.35 -1.02
CA CYS A 120 6.47 4.10 -2.26
C CYS A 120 5.83 5.47 -2.02
N LEU A 121 6.57 6.55 -2.33
CA LEU A 121 6.10 7.91 -2.32
C LEU A 121 6.03 8.43 -3.75
N PHE A 122 4.92 9.04 -4.12
CA PHE A 122 4.79 9.63 -5.45
C PHE A 122 3.95 10.90 -5.46
N GLU A 123 4.30 11.81 -6.37
CA GLU A 123 3.52 13.02 -6.59
C GLU A 123 2.10 12.66 -7.03
N ALA A 124 1.13 13.18 -6.30
CA ALA A 124 -0.29 12.98 -6.59
C ALA A 124 -1.05 14.25 -6.21
N ALA A 125 -1.34 15.06 -7.20
CA ALA A 125 -2.12 16.29 -7.00
C ALA A 125 -3.44 15.99 -6.27
N MET A 126 -3.89 16.93 -5.45
CA MET A 126 -5.22 16.87 -4.88
C MET A 126 -6.25 17.06 -6.00
N PRO A 127 -7.32 16.27 -6.04
CA PRO A 127 -8.38 16.50 -7.01
C PRO A 127 -8.95 17.89 -6.80
N PRO A 128 -9.34 18.58 -7.90
CA PRO A 128 -10.01 19.88 -7.78
C PRO A 128 -11.30 19.73 -6.97
N ALA A 129 -11.71 20.82 -6.32
CA ALA A 129 -12.99 20.85 -5.62
C ALA A 129 -14.12 20.51 -6.63
N MET A 130 -14.82 19.42 -6.38
CA MET A 130 -15.94 18.99 -7.21
C MET A 130 -17.25 19.57 -6.65
N GLY A 131 -18.13 20.02 -7.52
CA GLY A 131 -19.44 20.59 -7.16
C GLY A 131 -20.44 19.56 -6.63
N GLY A 132 -20.00 18.32 -6.40
CA GLY A 132 -20.81 17.21 -5.92
C GLY A 132 -20.63 15.95 -6.78
N LEU A 133 -21.19 14.85 -6.30
CA LEU A 133 -21.18 13.53 -6.98
C LEU A 133 -22.61 12.99 -7.03
N SER A 134 -23.00 12.41 -8.15
CA SER A 134 -24.19 11.59 -8.22
C SER A 134 -23.86 10.18 -7.72
N VAL A 135 -24.69 9.66 -6.83
CA VAL A 135 -24.53 8.30 -6.28
C VAL A 135 -25.74 7.45 -6.59
N THR A 136 -25.51 6.15 -6.79
CA THR A 136 -26.57 5.16 -6.97
C THR A 136 -26.23 3.90 -6.18
N LYS A 137 -27.22 3.05 -5.94
CA LYS A 137 -27.03 1.75 -5.29
C LYS A 137 -26.55 0.75 -6.35
N GLY A 138 -25.35 0.20 -6.16
CA GLY A 138 -24.81 -0.85 -7.03
C GLY A 138 -25.56 -2.19 -6.86
N LEU A 139 -25.52 -3.01 -7.90
CA LEU A 139 -26.06 -4.39 -7.88
C LEU A 139 -25.12 -5.35 -7.13
N TYR A 140 -23.82 -5.09 -7.18
CA TYR A 140 -22.81 -5.92 -6.55
C TYR A 140 -22.53 -5.48 -5.11
N ARG A 141 -22.10 -6.41 -4.29
CA ARG A 141 -21.77 -6.16 -2.87
C ARG A 141 -20.29 -6.40 -2.63
N ARG A 142 -19.73 -5.66 -1.69
CA ARG A 142 -18.41 -5.99 -1.15
C ARG A 142 -18.47 -7.34 -0.42
N PRO A 143 -17.36 -8.10 -0.40
CA PRO A 143 -17.28 -9.32 0.41
C PRO A 143 -17.63 -9.05 1.87
N SER A 144 -18.20 -10.05 2.53
CA SER A 144 -18.35 -10.07 4.00
C SER A 144 -17.10 -10.68 4.65
N LEU A 145 -16.96 -10.53 5.97
CA LEU A 145 -15.89 -11.17 6.76
C LEU A 145 -15.89 -12.69 6.65
N GLU A 146 -17.04 -13.30 6.35
CA GLU A 146 -17.17 -14.76 6.15
C GLU A 146 -16.49 -15.24 4.86
N THR A 147 -16.28 -14.35 3.90
CA THR A 147 -15.75 -14.70 2.58
C THR A 147 -14.35 -14.15 2.33
N MET A 148 -13.99 -13.03 2.95
CA MET A 148 -12.72 -12.36 2.76
C MET A 148 -12.35 -11.54 4.01
N PRO A 149 -11.05 -11.32 4.30
CA PRO A 149 -10.60 -10.50 5.43
C PRO A 149 -10.83 -9.00 5.14
N THR A 150 -12.09 -8.55 5.19
CA THR A 150 -12.50 -7.19 4.83
C THR A 150 -12.04 -6.11 5.81
N ASP A 151 -11.53 -6.48 6.96
CA ASP A 151 -10.85 -5.64 7.96
C ASP A 151 -9.37 -5.38 7.62
N SER A 152 -8.83 -6.12 6.63
CA SER A 152 -7.52 -5.89 6.04
C SER A 152 -7.61 -4.99 4.80
N LYS A 153 -6.62 -4.10 4.61
CA LYS A 153 -6.48 -3.34 3.36
C LYS A 153 -5.64 -4.12 2.35
N ALA A 154 -6.19 -5.27 1.90
CA ALA A 154 -5.54 -6.20 1.00
C ALA A 154 -5.82 -5.86 -0.48
N GLY A 155 -4.80 -6.02 -1.33
CA GLY A 155 -4.91 -5.76 -2.77
C GLY A 155 -5.95 -6.63 -3.46
N CYS A 156 -6.08 -7.90 -3.05
CA CYS A 156 -7.03 -8.86 -3.61
C CYS A 156 -8.52 -8.47 -3.44
N LEU A 157 -8.84 -7.52 -2.54
CA LEU A 157 -10.20 -7.02 -2.35
C LEU A 157 -10.64 -5.96 -3.39
N TYR A 158 -9.67 -5.35 -4.09
CA TYR A 158 -9.95 -4.20 -4.97
C TYR A 158 -10.57 -4.55 -6.33
N PRO A 159 -10.32 -5.70 -6.96
CA PRO A 159 -11.04 -6.07 -8.18
C PRO A 159 -12.56 -6.11 -8.02
N ASN A 160 -13.06 -6.48 -6.82
CA ASN A 160 -14.48 -6.41 -6.52
C ASN A 160 -15.00 -4.96 -6.46
N ASN A 161 -14.19 -4.03 -5.98
CA ASN A 161 -14.58 -2.61 -5.94
C ASN A 161 -14.78 -2.01 -7.33
N ALA A 162 -14.07 -2.50 -8.34
CA ALA A 162 -14.22 -2.03 -9.72
C ALA A 162 -15.57 -2.46 -10.35
N ARG A 163 -16.30 -3.39 -9.71
CA ARG A 163 -17.62 -3.86 -10.15
C ARG A 163 -18.77 -3.14 -9.44
N ILE A 164 -18.48 -2.46 -8.35
CA ILE A 164 -19.45 -1.74 -7.52
C ILE A 164 -19.58 -0.29 -7.98
#